data_8029b5c1fb334404b6f24f535b28b8ec
#
_entry.id   8029b5c1fb334404b6f24f535b28b8ec
#
_cell.length_a   1.000
_cell.length_b   1.000
_cell.length_c   1.000
_cell.angle_alpha   90.00
_cell.angle_beta   90.00
_cell.angle_gamma   90.00
#
_symmetry.space_group_name_H-M   'P 1'
#
loop_
_entity.id
_entity.type
_entity.pdbx_description
1 polymer ?
#
loop_
_entity_poly.entity_id
_entity_poly.type
_entity_poly.pdbx_seq_one_letter_code
_entity_poly.pdbx_strand_id
1 'polypeptide(L)'
;AEDSGAQVVIHAPYILDATELGDLLPLANVEHVIGAESQAQTGELHALPGAPDPLDQQAISWCFVLDYLPDEDHTIARPANYTFWRDYKPDFWPDKLLSWNTADPETLRPAHRPIFIDPTDALRGTDLWHFRRILYRQYYPSGFAPSDLVVVNWPQIDYWLGPVVGVSEAEKQQHLRGARQLSLSMLYWMQTEAPRPDGGYGYPGLRPRGDILGTTDGLAKQAY
;
A
#
# COMPACT_ATOMS: atom_id res chain seq x y z
N ALA A 1 -21.82 -0.69 0.71
CA ALA A 1 -23.27 -0.66 0.93
C ALA A 1 -23.82 -1.99 0.48
N GLU A 2 -24.57 -2.68 1.34
CA GLU A 2 -25.35 -3.83 0.91
C GLU A 2 -26.36 -3.33 -0.13
N ASP A 3 -26.41 -3.97 -1.27
CA ASP A 3 -27.36 -3.65 -2.34
C ASP A 3 -28.76 -4.03 -1.86
N SER A 4 -29.42 -3.09 -1.21
CA SER A 4 -30.79 -3.25 -0.74
C SER A 4 -31.80 -3.17 -1.89
N GLY A 5 -31.37 -2.91 -3.13
CA GLY A 5 -32.23 -2.62 -4.27
C GLY A 5 -33.02 -1.30 -4.14
N ALA A 6 -32.79 -0.53 -3.10
CA ALA A 6 -33.46 0.74 -2.89
C ALA A 6 -32.83 1.83 -3.76
N GLN A 7 -33.64 2.48 -4.60
CA GLN A 7 -33.22 3.63 -5.36
C GLN A 7 -33.28 4.88 -4.47
N VAL A 8 -32.15 5.57 -4.32
CA VAL A 8 -32.06 6.85 -3.61
C VAL A 8 -31.80 7.95 -4.64
N VAL A 9 -32.66 8.98 -4.64
CA VAL A 9 -32.48 10.16 -5.49
C VAL A 9 -32.04 11.34 -4.63
N ILE A 10 -30.89 11.93 -4.98
CA ILE A 10 -30.33 13.10 -4.29
C ILE A 10 -30.42 14.30 -5.22
N HIS A 11 -31.05 15.39 -4.76
CA HIS A 11 -31.08 16.67 -5.45
C HIS A 11 -30.17 17.66 -4.72
N ALA A 12 -29.13 18.13 -5.39
CA ALA A 12 -28.21 19.14 -4.85
C ALA A 12 -27.75 20.08 -5.94
N PRO A 13 -27.48 21.37 -5.62
CA PRO A 13 -26.96 22.34 -6.60
C PRO A 13 -25.51 22.02 -6.99
N TYR A 14 -24.76 21.31 -6.15
CA TYR A 14 -23.39 20.87 -6.38
C TYR A 14 -23.22 19.43 -5.88
N ILE A 15 -22.45 18.65 -6.62
CA ILE A 15 -22.03 17.30 -6.25
C ILE A 15 -20.50 17.28 -6.29
N LEU A 16 -19.88 16.88 -5.17
CA LEU A 16 -18.44 16.70 -5.04
C LEU A 16 -18.12 15.21 -5.15
N ASP A 17 -17.34 14.86 -6.18
CA ASP A 17 -16.80 13.51 -6.26
C ASP A 17 -15.61 13.38 -5.30
N ALA A 18 -15.75 12.55 -4.29
CA ALA A 18 -14.71 12.21 -3.31
C ALA A 18 -14.45 10.69 -3.31
N THR A 19 -14.71 10.03 -4.43
CA THR A 19 -14.34 8.63 -4.63
C THR A 19 -12.83 8.52 -4.92
N GLU A 20 -12.22 7.39 -4.60
CA GLU A 20 -10.78 7.18 -4.82
C GLU A 20 -10.39 7.21 -6.32
N LEU A 21 -11.31 6.84 -7.21
CA LEU A 21 -11.04 6.67 -8.64
C LEU A 21 -11.79 7.68 -9.53
N GLY A 22 -12.48 8.67 -8.96
CA GLY A 22 -13.32 9.60 -9.75
C GLY A 22 -14.53 8.90 -10.35
N ASP A 23 -15.13 7.95 -9.64
CA ASP A 23 -16.18 7.05 -10.16
C ASP A 23 -17.42 7.79 -10.69
N LEU A 24 -17.72 9.00 -10.20
CA LEU A 24 -18.85 9.78 -10.65
C LEU A 24 -18.60 10.51 -11.98
N LEU A 25 -17.34 10.76 -12.34
CA LEU A 25 -17.01 11.51 -13.56
C LEU A 25 -17.51 10.81 -14.83
N PRO A 26 -17.20 9.54 -15.09
CA PRO A 26 -17.71 8.83 -16.26
C PRO A 26 -19.23 8.61 -16.19
N LEU A 27 -19.80 8.38 -15.00
CA LEU A 27 -21.24 8.20 -14.83
C LEU A 27 -22.03 9.47 -15.16
N ALA A 28 -21.47 10.62 -14.85
CA ALA A 28 -22.08 11.93 -15.13
C ALA A 28 -21.68 12.50 -16.51
N ASN A 29 -20.88 11.75 -17.29
CA ASN A 29 -20.32 12.20 -18.57
C ASN A 29 -19.60 13.55 -18.48
N VAL A 30 -18.87 13.75 -17.38
CA VAL A 30 -18.02 14.93 -17.17
C VAL A 30 -16.71 14.73 -17.93
N GLU A 31 -16.24 15.77 -18.61
CA GLU A 31 -14.93 15.78 -19.27
C GLU A 31 -13.82 15.54 -18.21
N HIS A 32 -12.99 14.57 -18.44
CA HIS A 32 -11.86 14.22 -17.56
C HIS A 32 -10.76 13.52 -18.35
N VAL A 33 -9.58 13.46 -17.77
CA VAL A 33 -8.42 12.74 -18.30
C VAL A 33 -7.99 11.68 -17.31
N ILE A 34 -7.31 10.65 -17.82
CA ILE A 34 -6.78 9.52 -17.04
C ILE A 34 -5.31 9.36 -17.41
N GLY A 35 -4.48 9.01 -16.42
CA GLY A 35 -3.05 8.73 -16.62
C GLY A 35 -2.22 9.99 -16.83
N ALA A 36 -1.07 9.83 -17.51
CA ALA A 36 -0.13 10.90 -17.72
C ALA A 36 -0.50 11.75 -18.94
N GLU A 37 -0.63 13.06 -18.75
CA GLU A 37 -0.92 14.04 -19.79
C GLU A 37 0.35 14.44 -20.56
N SER A 38 0.19 14.96 -21.77
CA SER A 38 1.30 15.45 -22.57
C SER A 38 1.53 16.95 -22.39
N GLN A 39 2.76 17.39 -22.62
CA GLN A 39 3.10 18.82 -22.66
C GLN A 39 2.30 19.61 -23.69
N ALA A 40 1.95 18.97 -24.80
CA ALA A 40 1.13 19.60 -25.83
C ALA A 40 -0.30 19.90 -25.35
N GLN A 41 -0.82 19.13 -24.39
CA GLN A 41 -2.16 19.33 -23.80
C GLN A 41 -2.15 20.36 -22.70
N THR A 42 -1.17 20.31 -21.78
CA THR A 42 -1.19 21.09 -20.54
C THR A 42 -0.19 22.25 -20.52
N GLY A 43 0.88 22.19 -21.30
CA GLY A 43 2.00 23.13 -21.23
C GLY A 43 2.88 22.95 -19.97
N GLU A 44 2.68 21.91 -19.19
CA GLU A 44 3.42 21.65 -17.96
C GLU A 44 4.82 21.08 -18.26
N LEU A 45 5.81 21.57 -17.52
CA LEU A 45 7.22 21.19 -17.71
C LEU A 45 7.47 19.67 -17.52
N HIS A 46 6.77 19.07 -16.58
CA HIS A 46 6.96 17.67 -16.21
C HIS A 46 5.94 16.70 -16.86
N ALA A 47 5.04 17.21 -17.69
CA ALA A 47 4.17 16.35 -18.49
C ALA A 47 4.97 15.61 -19.57
N LEU A 48 4.42 14.54 -20.13
CA LEU A 48 5.08 13.74 -21.15
C LEU A 48 5.45 14.58 -22.39
N PRO A 49 6.68 14.48 -22.89
CA PRO A 49 7.08 15.23 -24.10
C PRO A 49 6.42 14.73 -25.38
N GLY A 50 5.90 13.49 -25.37
CA GLY A 50 5.23 12.84 -26.49
C GLY A 50 3.71 12.87 -26.40
N ALA A 51 3.07 11.79 -26.85
CA ALA A 51 1.64 11.57 -26.68
C ALA A 51 1.31 11.30 -25.21
N PRO A 52 0.07 11.61 -24.76
CA PRO A 52 -0.38 11.23 -23.42
C PRO A 52 -0.45 9.70 -23.30
N ASP A 53 -0.26 9.18 -22.08
CA ASP A 53 -0.42 7.76 -21.78
C ASP A 53 -1.50 7.56 -20.72
N PRO A 54 -2.72 7.18 -21.11
CA PRO A 54 -3.81 6.93 -20.16
C PRO A 54 -3.56 5.73 -19.22
N LEU A 55 -2.63 4.84 -19.54
CA LEU A 55 -2.31 3.67 -18.73
C LEU A 55 -1.15 3.92 -17.76
N ASP A 56 -0.44 5.03 -17.91
CA ASP A 56 0.55 5.48 -16.92
C ASP A 56 -0.17 6.12 -15.72
N GLN A 57 -0.52 5.28 -14.77
CA GLN A 57 -1.29 5.64 -13.58
C GLN A 57 -0.48 5.37 -12.32
N GLN A 58 -0.85 6.04 -11.24
CA GLN A 58 -0.29 5.78 -9.92
C GLN A 58 -0.51 4.31 -9.53
N ALA A 59 0.53 3.69 -8.98
CA ALA A 59 0.43 2.37 -8.39
C ALA A 59 -0.60 2.35 -7.25
N ILE A 60 -1.35 1.27 -7.14
CA ILE A 60 -2.29 1.07 -6.04
C ILE A 60 -1.65 0.28 -4.92
N SER A 61 -2.01 0.61 -3.67
CA SER A 61 -1.49 -0.07 -2.47
C SER A 61 -2.65 -0.60 -1.63
N TRP A 62 -2.64 -1.88 -1.29
CA TRP A 62 -3.64 -2.40 -0.35
C TRP A 62 -3.10 -2.32 1.07
N CYS A 63 -3.36 -1.19 1.71
CA CYS A 63 -2.81 -0.85 3.02
C CYS A 63 -3.33 -1.77 4.13
N PHE A 64 -2.56 -1.88 5.21
CA PHE A 64 -2.96 -2.59 6.43
C PHE A 64 -2.34 -1.97 7.68
N VAL A 65 -2.89 -2.29 8.83
CA VAL A 65 -2.39 -1.82 10.13
C VAL A 65 -1.75 -2.98 10.88
N LEU A 66 -0.61 -2.72 11.48
CA LEU A 66 0.14 -3.68 12.31
C LEU A 66 0.32 -3.17 13.73
N ASP A 67 0.36 -4.10 14.68
CA ASP A 67 1.10 -3.99 15.92
C ASP A 67 2.15 -5.12 16.04
N TYR A 68 2.98 -5.07 17.07
CA TYR A 68 4.04 -6.07 17.29
C TYR A 68 4.02 -6.59 18.72
N LEU A 69 3.80 -7.89 18.86
CA LEU A 69 3.75 -8.63 20.12
C LEU A 69 4.85 -9.71 20.09
N PRO A 70 6.07 -9.41 20.57
CA PRO A 70 7.25 -10.22 20.30
C PRO A 70 7.17 -11.66 20.86
N ASP A 71 6.35 -11.90 21.87
CA ASP A 71 6.17 -13.18 22.52
C ASP A 71 5.01 -14.02 21.95
N GLU A 72 4.37 -13.53 20.88
CA GLU A 72 3.23 -14.17 20.23
C GLU A 72 3.58 -14.57 18.78
N ASP A 73 2.80 -15.50 18.22
CA ASP A 73 2.87 -15.89 16.81
C ASP A 73 1.55 -15.58 16.12
N HIS A 74 1.58 -14.61 15.22
CA HIS A 74 0.48 -14.16 14.38
C HIS A 74 0.72 -14.41 12.90
N THR A 75 1.63 -15.36 12.59
CA THR A 75 1.96 -15.69 11.20
C THR A 75 0.72 -16.09 10.42
N ILE A 76 0.43 -15.35 9.37
CA ILE A 76 -0.71 -15.66 8.49
C ILE A 76 -0.45 -16.89 7.64
N ALA A 77 -1.52 -17.47 7.08
CA ALA A 77 -1.36 -18.51 6.07
C ALA A 77 -0.58 -17.98 4.85
N ARG A 78 0.30 -18.83 4.30
CA ARG A 78 1.11 -18.45 3.13
C ARG A 78 0.20 -18.05 1.96
N PRO A 79 0.33 -16.82 1.40
CA PRO A 79 -0.48 -16.35 0.28
C PRO A 79 -0.24 -17.19 -0.98
N ALA A 80 -1.28 -17.33 -1.80
CA ALA A 80 -1.23 -18.18 -3.00
C ALA A 80 -0.13 -17.75 -3.98
N ASN A 81 0.08 -16.43 -4.14
CA ASN A 81 1.07 -15.89 -5.08
C ASN A 81 2.39 -15.51 -4.41
N TYR A 82 2.65 -15.99 -3.17
CA TYR A 82 3.84 -15.62 -2.40
C TYR A 82 5.15 -15.87 -3.15
N THR A 83 5.29 -17.03 -3.79
CA THR A 83 6.52 -17.37 -4.52
C THR A 83 6.83 -16.36 -5.63
N PHE A 84 5.80 -15.92 -6.37
CA PHE A 84 5.97 -14.89 -7.39
C PHE A 84 6.46 -13.57 -6.76
N TRP A 85 5.77 -13.06 -5.75
CA TRP A 85 6.09 -11.77 -5.13
C TRP A 85 7.42 -11.79 -4.41
N ARG A 86 7.78 -12.89 -3.76
CA ARG A 86 9.08 -13.07 -3.10
C ARG A 86 10.26 -12.90 -4.06
N ASP A 87 10.09 -13.35 -5.29
CA ASP A 87 11.16 -13.34 -6.28
C ASP A 87 11.04 -12.18 -7.27
N TYR A 88 9.92 -11.44 -7.26
CA TYR A 88 9.65 -10.33 -8.15
C TYR A 88 10.60 -9.16 -7.89
N LYS A 89 11.31 -8.75 -8.95
CA LYS A 89 12.19 -7.60 -8.98
C LYS A 89 11.90 -6.77 -10.22
N PRO A 90 11.24 -5.60 -10.08
CA PRO A 90 11.09 -4.66 -11.20
C PRO A 90 12.46 -4.12 -11.65
N ASP A 91 12.63 -3.88 -12.92
CA ASP A 91 13.91 -3.38 -13.49
C ASP A 91 14.29 -2.00 -12.95
N PHE A 92 13.31 -1.17 -12.63
CA PHE A 92 13.49 0.18 -12.07
C PHE A 92 13.64 0.20 -10.54
N TRP A 93 13.50 -0.96 -9.86
CA TRP A 93 13.57 -1.05 -8.42
C TRP A 93 14.95 -1.57 -7.96
N PRO A 94 15.51 -1.06 -6.86
CA PRO A 94 16.88 -1.39 -6.46
C PRO A 94 17.11 -2.87 -6.11
N ASP A 95 16.07 -3.57 -5.64
CA ASP A 95 16.16 -4.96 -5.19
C ASP A 95 14.86 -5.71 -5.50
N LYS A 96 14.68 -6.92 -4.94
CA LYS A 96 13.37 -7.57 -4.89
C LYS A 96 12.37 -6.66 -4.18
N LEU A 97 11.12 -6.70 -4.61
CA LEU A 97 10.07 -5.86 -4.02
C LEU A 97 9.88 -6.21 -2.53
N LEU A 98 9.86 -7.50 -2.19
CA LEU A 98 9.88 -7.96 -0.79
C LEU A 98 11.30 -7.93 -0.24
N SER A 99 11.74 -6.76 0.17
CA SER A 99 13.02 -6.51 0.82
C SER A 99 12.96 -5.24 1.67
N TRP A 100 14.00 -4.98 2.46
CA TRP A 100 14.15 -3.70 3.16
C TRP A 100 14.81 -2.62 2.29
N ASN A 101 15.11 -2.92 1.03
CA ASN A 101 15.73 -1.98 0.12
C ASN A 101 14.67 -1.29 -0.75
N THR A 102 14.65 0.03 -0.70
CA THR A 102 13.74 0.90 -1.45
C THR A 102 14.53 1.90 -2.27
N ALA A 103 13.88 2.60 -3.18
CA ALA A 103 14.43 3.82 -3.74
C ALA A 103 14.17 4.98 -2.75
N ASP A 104 15.19 5.79 -2.52
CA ASP A 104 15.02 7.06 -1.81
C ASP A 104 14.19 8.02 -2.68
N PRO A 105 13.12 8.65 -2.17
CA PRO A 105 12.19 9.42 -2.99
C PRO A 105 12.79 10.71 -3.59
N GLU A 106 13.86 11.24 -3.01
CA GLU A 106 14.48 12.47 -3.49
C GLU A 106 15.64 12.20 -4.44
N THR A 107 16.48 11.22 -4.08
CA THR A 107 17.73 10.95 -4.81
C THR A 107 17.62 9.79 -5.80
N LEU A 108 16.55 8.99 -5.72
CA LEU A 108 16.31 7.74 -6.45
C LEU A 108 17.41 6.68 -6.23
N ARG A 109 18.27 6.87 -5.24
CA ARG A 109 19.32 5.91 -4.88
C ARG A 109 18.76 4.80 -4.00
N PRO A 110 19.38 3.61 -4.01
CA PRO A 110 19.03 2.56 -3.07
C PRO A 110 19.17 3.03 -1.62
N ALA A 111 18.13 2.80 -0.82
CA ALA A 111 18.09 3.08 0.61
C ALA A 111 17.65 1.82 1.37
N HIS A 112 18.33 1.49 2.46
CA HIS A 112 17.97 0.36 3.33
C HIS A 112 17.09 0.86 4.45
N ARG A 113 15.83 0.43 4.51
CA ARG A 113 14.81 0.89 5.46
C ARG A 113 14.08 -0.29 6.10
N PRO A 114 14.69 -0.97 7.07
CA PRO A 114 14.02 -2.06 7.80
C PRO A 114 13.02 -1.52 8.82
N ILE A 115 12.31 -2.44 9.49
CA ILE A 115 11.63 -2.16 10.76
C ILE A 115 12.58 -2.45 11.92
N PHE A 116 12.39 -1.78 13.06
CA PHE A 116 13.15 -1.99 14.31
C PHE A 116 14.67 -1.86 14.15
N ILE A 117 15.12 -0.71 13.68
CA ILE A 117 16.55 -0.37 13.63
C ILE A 117 17.12 -0.31 15.05
N ASP A 118 18.38 -0.69 15.22
CA ASP A 118 19.11 -0.49 16.46
C ASP A 118 19.05 1.01 16.86
N PRO A 119 18.64 1.34 18.09
CA PRO A 119 18.53 2.73 18.55
C PRO A 119 19.84 3.50 18.53
N THR A 120 21.00 2.81 18.42
CA THR A 120 22.31 3.41 18.27
C THR A 120 22.69 3.72 16.81
N ASP A 121 21.91 3.21 15.84
CA ASP A 121 22.15 3.46 14.42
C ASP A 121 21.88 4.94 14.08
N ALA A 122 22.74 5.52 13.25
CA ALA A 122 22.59 6.87 12.71
C ALA A 122 21.33 7.03 11.83
N LEU A 123 20.75 5.92 11.35
CA LEU A 123 19.49 5.87 10.60
C LEU A 123 18.24 5.88 11.49
N ARG A 124 18.38 6.04 12.79
CA ARG A 124 17.27 6.10 13.73
C ARG A 124 16.23 7.12 13.30
N GLY A 125 14.96 6.70 13.18
CA GLY A 125 13.85 7.51 12.70
C GLY A 125 13.61 7.42 11.20
N THR A 126 14.46 6.72 10.45
CA THR A 126 14.24 6.41 9.03
C THR A 126 13.65 5.02 8.81
N ASP A 127 13.51 4.20 9.88
CA ASP A 127 12.89 2.89 9.78
C ASP A 127 11.40 2.98 9.44
N LEU A 128 10.89 1.90 8.82
CA LEU A 128 9.50 1.86 8.37
C LEU A 128 8.50 1.76 9.52
N TRP A 129 8.92 1.30 10.71
CA TRP A 129 8.04 1.24 11.88
C TRP A 129 7.65 2.63 12.38
N HIS A 130 8.60 3.57 12.41
CA HIS A 130 8.34 4.94 12.84
C HIS A 130 7.72 5.81 11.75
N PHE A 131 7.99 5.50 10.49
CA PHE A 131 7.62 6.34 9.34
C PHE A 131 6.11 6.62 9.24
N ARG A 132 5.26 5.60 9.47
CA ARG A 132 3.81 5.75 9.43
C ARG A 132 3.14 5.25 10.72
N ARG A 133 3.79 5.48 11.84
CA ARG A 133 3.25 5.16 13.16
C ARG A 133 2.08 6.08 13.48
N ILE A 134 0.89 5.50 13.67
CA ILE A 134 -0.36 6.23 13.96
C ILE A 134 -0.69 6.24 15.46
N LEU A 135 -0.11 5.35 16.24
CA LEU A 135 -0.21 5.33 17.69
C LEU A 135 1.16 5.02 18.30
N TYR A 136 1.65 5.93 19.12
CA TYR A 136 2.83 5.71 19.94
C TYR A 136 2.38 5.42 21.38
N ARG A 137 2.49 4.15 21.79
CA ARG A 137 1.94 3.68 23.07
C ARG A 137 2.46 4.44 24.30
N GLN A 138 3.67 4.98 24.24
CA GLN A 138 4.27 5.71 25.36
C GLN A 138 3.57 7.05 25.65
N TYR A 139 2.74 7.58 24.75
CA TYR A 139 1.93 8.78 24.98
C TYR A 139 0.62 8.50 25.71
N TYR A 140 0.35 7.24 26.00
CA TYR A 140 -0.90 6.80 26.63
C TYR A 140 -0.64 6.13 27.97
N PRO A 141 -1.62 6.08 28.88
CA PRO A 141 -1.50 5.36 30.14
C PRO A 141 -1.11 3.89 29.93
N SER A 142 -0.39 3.35 30.91
CA SER A 142 -0.03 1.92 30.89
C SER A 142 -1.27 1.04 30.71
N GLY A 143 -1.20 0.06 29.81
CA GLY A 143 -2.29 -0.84 29.47
C GLY A 143 -3.28 -0.31 28.43
N PHE A 144 -3.14 0.92 27.93
CA PHE A 144 -4.00 1.45 26.87
C PHE A 144 -3.85 0.66 25.56
N ALA A 145 -2.63 0.36 25.16
CA ALA A 145 -2.33 -0.47 24.00
C ALA A 145 -1.13 -1.37 24.28
N PRO A 146 -1.12 -2.61 23.81
CA PRO A 146 0.00 -3.53 24.02
C PRO A 146 1.24 -3.15 23.22
N SER A 147 1.07 -2.46 22.10
CA SER A 147 2.14 -2.04 21.18
C SER A 147 1.79 -0.72 20.50
N ASP A 148 2.75 -0.16 19.76
CA ASP A 148 2.49 0.89 18.78
C ASP A 148 1.60 0.35 17.66
N LEU A 149 0.93 1.26 16.93
CA LEU A 149 0.20 0.93 15.70
C LEU A 149 0.88 1.64 14.52
N VAL A 150 1.08 0.89 13.45
CA VAL A 150 1.73 1.36 12.22
C VAL A 150 0.86 1.05 11.02
N VAL A 151 0.69 2.02 10.12
CA VAL A 151 0.09 1.80 8.81
C VAL A 151 1.17 1.34 7.84
N VAL A 152 0.99 0.17 7.27
CA VAL A 152 1.78 -0.27 6.13
C VAL A 152 1.14 0.32 4.87
N ASN A 153 1.72 1.41 4.43
CA ASN A 153 1.54 2.06 3.13
C ASN A 153 2.96 2.45 2.69
N TRP A 154 3.70 1.44 2.24
CA TRP A 154 5.11 1.53 1.90
C TRP A 154 5.32 1.15 0.45
N PRO A 155 6.39 1.63 -0.22
CA PRO A 155 6.64 1.32 -1.63
C PRO A 155 6.68 -0.18 -1.97
N GLN A 156 6.99 -1.04 -0.99
CA GLN A 156 7.04 -2.49 -1.19
C GLN A 156 5.68 -3.12 -1.45
N ILE A 157 4.57 -2.42 -1.16
CA ILE A 157 3.22 -2.89 -1.46
C ILE A 157 2.54 -2.10 -2.58
N ASP A 158 3.28 -1.23 -3.26
CA ASP A 158 2.80 -0.56 -4.45
C ASP A 158 2.74 -1.55 -5.62
N TYR A 159 1.57 -1.69 -6.20
CA TYR A 159 1.31 -2.65 -7.27
C TYR A 159 1.47 -1.99 -8.64
N TRP A 160 2.47 -2.42 -9.40
CA TRP A 160 2.84 -1.80 -10.69
C TRP A 160 2.51 -2.65 -11.93
N LEU A 161 1.78 -3.76 -11.77
CA LEU A 161 1.54 -4.68 -12.89
C LEU A 161 0.34 -4.32 -13.77
N GLY A 162 -0.33 -3.23 -13.47
CA GLY A 162 -1.38 -2.69 -14.33
C GLY A 162 -2.32 -1.72 -13.63
N PRO A 163 -3.02 -0.91 -14.42
CA PRO A 163 -3.93 0.12 -13.96
C PRO A 163 -5.28 -0.44 -13.54
N VAL A 164 -6.05 0.36 -12.80
CA VAL A 164 -7.42 0.01 -12.37
C VAL A 164 -8.49 0.94 -12.91
N VAL A 165 -8.09 2.00 -13.62
CA VAL A 165 -8.98 2.97 -14.26
C VAL A 165 -8.78 2.90 -15.77
N GLY A 166 -9.85 3.06 -16.56
CA GLY A 166 -9.78 3.02 -18.03
C GLY A 166 -9.57 1.63 -18.62
N VAL A 167 -9.69 0.57 -17.83
CA VAL A 167 -9.58 -0.83 -18.24
C VAL A 167 -10.90 -1.57 -18.06
N SER A 168 -11.02 -2.76 -18.59
CA SER A 168 -12.21 -3.59 -18.38
C SER A 168 -12.37 -3.98 -16.90
N GLU A 169 -13.61 -4.24 -16.45
CA GLU A 169 -13.87 -4.69 -15.08
C GLU A 169 -13.11 -5.99 -14.74
N ALA A 170 -12.96 -6.89 -15.70
CA ALA A 170 -12.20 -8.13 -15.51
C ALA A 170 -10.71 -7.86 -15.22
N GLU A 171 -10.10 -6.93 -15.96
CA GLU A 171 -8.71 -6.50 -15.75
C GLU A 171 -8.57 -5.75 -14.42
N LYS A 172 -9.46 -4.81 -14.13
CA LYS A 172 -9.51 -4.11 -12.84
C LYS A 172 -9.52 -5.12 -11.68
N GLN A 173 -10.41 -6.09 -11.72
CA GLN A 173 -10.49 -7.11 -10.68
C GLN A 173 -9.24 -8.01 -10.62
N GLN A 174 -8.60 -8.28 -11.75
CA GLN A 174 -7.32 -8.99 -11.77
C GLN A 174 -6.23 -8.20 -11.03
N HIS A 175 -6.08 -6.90 -11.32
CA HIS A 175 -5.09 -6.03 -10.70
C HIS A 175 -5.37 -5.82 -9.20
N LEU A 176 -6.63 -5.63 -8.81
CA LEU A 176 -7.03 -5.54 -7.41
C LEU A 176 -6.69 -6.83 -6.63
N ARG A 177 -6.96 -8.01 -7.21
CA ARG A 177 -6.52 -9.28 -6.59
C ARG A 177 -5.01 -9.38 -6.49
N GLY A 178 -4.28 -8.94 -7.52
CA GLY A 178 -2.82 -8.91 -7.52
C GLY A 178 -2.25 -8.04 -6.40
N ALA A 179 -2.79 -6.83 -6.23
CA ALA A 179 -2.40 -5.91 -5.18
C ALA A 179 -2.66 -6.48 -3.77
N ARG A 180 -3.82 -7.13 -3.55
CA ARG A 180 -4.09 -7.84 -2.28
C ARG A 180 -3.07 -8.94 -2.02
N GLN A 181 -2.73 -9.74 -3.03
CA GLN A 181 -1.74 -10.81 -2.90
C GLN A 181 -0.34 -10.26 -2.62
N LEU A 182 0.02 -9.12 -3.18
CA LEU A 182 1.28 -8.43 -2.86
C LEU A 182 1.33 -8.03 -1.38
N SER A 183 0.31 -7.34 -0.89
CA SER A 183 0.25 -6.87 0.51
C SER A 183 0.26 -8.03 1.51
N LEU A 184 -0.51 -9.08 1.26
CA LEU A 184 -0.45 -10.29 2.08
C LEU A 184 0.92 -10.98 2.01
N SER A 185 1.56 -10.96 0.84
CA SER A 185 2.91 -11.52 0.66
C SER A 185 3.96 -10.71 1.41
N MET A 186 3.86 -9.39 1.45
CA MET A 186 4.72 -8.53 2.25
C MET A 186 4.55 -8.85 3.75
N LEU A 187 3.33 -8.97 4.24
CA LEU A 187 3.07 -9.35 5.63
C LEU A 187 3.67 -10.71 5.96
N TYR A 188 3.40 -11.72 5.12
CA TYR A 188 3.94 -13.07 5.32
C TYR A 188 5.48 -13.09 5.28
N TRP A 189 6.09 -12.37 4.34
CA TRP A 189 7.54 -12.22 4.25
C TRP A 189 8.13 -11.57 5.52
N MET A 190 7.50 -10.50 6.00
CA MET A 190 7.91 -9.86 7.25
C MET A 190 7.85 -10.82 8.43
N GLN A 191 6.79 -11.65 8.50
CA GLN A 191 6.62 -12.60 9.60
C GLN A 191 7.58 -13.78 9.54
N THR A 192 8.08 -14.18 8.35
CA THR A 192 8.79 -15.45 8.18
C THR A 192 10.23 -15.35 7.67
N GLU A 193 10.52 -14.40 6.77
CA GLU A 193 11.79 -14.38 6.03
C GLU A 193 12.56 -13.05 6.12
N ALA A 194 11.94 -11.98 6.60
CA ALA A 194 12.57 -10.67 6.65
C ALA A 194 13.82 -10.68 7.55
N PRO A 195 14.97 -10.19 7.07
CA PRO A 195 16.19 -10.14 7.89
C PRO A 195 15.99 -9.24 9.12
N ARG A 196 16.53 -9.68 10.25
CA ARG A 196 16.50 -8.97 11.52
C ARG A 196 17.88 -8.43 11.91
N PRO A 197 17.97 -7.34 12.69
CA PRO A 197 19.25 -6.80 13.17
C PRO A 197 20.06 -7.77 14.02
N ASP A 198 19.40 -8.72 14.71
CA ASP A 198 20.05 -9.75 15.54
C ASP A 198 20.60 -10.93 14.73
N GLY A 199 20.53 -10.88 13.39
CA GLY A 199 20.96 -11.95 12.49
C GLY A 199 19.92 -13.05 12.29
N GLY A 200 18.76 -12.98 12.94
CA GLY A 200 17.63 -13.87 12.72
C GLY A 200 16.78 -13.46 11.51
N TYR A 201 15.69 -14.19 11.32
CA TYR A 201 14.73 -13.97 10.24
C TYR A 201 13.32 -14.00 10.78
N GLY A 202 12.47 -13.15 10.18
CA GLY A 202 11.03 -13.09 10.45
C GLY A 202 10.67 -12.45 11.80
N TYR A 203 9.49 -11.87 11.82
CA TYR A 203 8.88 -11.24 12.98
C TYR A 203 7.48 -11.84 13.19
N PRO A 204 7.36 -13.08 13.70
CA PRO A 204 6.05 -13.75 13.83
C PRO A 204 5.06 -13.00 14.73
N GLY A 205 5.55 -12.17 15.65
CA GLY A 205 4.73 -11.31 16.50
C GLY A 205 4.08 -10.11 15.80
N LEU A 206 4.35 -9.85 14.51
CA LEU A 206 3.62 -8.85 13.73
C LEU A 206 2.18 -9.30 13.55
N ARG A 207 1.24 -8.54 14.09
CA ARG A 207 -0.19 -8.86 14.05
C ARG A 207 -0.95 -7.89 13.16
N PRO A 208 -1.63 -8.37 12.09
CA PRO A 208 -2.52 -7.53 11.30
C PRO A 208 -3.77 -7.19 12.10
N ARG A 209 -4.11 -5.90 12.12
CA ARG A 209 -5.19 -5.35 12.92
C ARG A 209 -6.49 -5.23 12.12
N GLY A 210 -6.98 -6.37 11.63
CA GLY A 210 -8.27 -6.46 10.95
C GLY A 210 -9.46 -5.99 11.82
N ASP A 211 -9.34 -6.13 13.12
CA ASP A 211 -10.32 -5.59 14.09
C ASP A 211 -10.48 -4.06 13.97
N ILE A 212 -9.40 -3.33 13.76
CA ILE A 212 -9.44 -1.87 13.54
C ILE A 212 -10.03 -1.54 12.18
N LEU A 213 -9.69 -2.31 11.14
CA LEU A 213 -10.12 -2.05 9.76
C LEU A 213 -11.51 -2.61 9.44
N GLY A 214 -12.05 -3.48 10.31
CA GLY A 214 -13.31 -4.17 10.07
C GLY A 214 -13.21 -5.19 8.93
N THR A 215 -12.08 -5.91 8.84
CA THR A 215 -11.79 -6.91 7.81
C THR A 215 -11.26 -8.19 8.44
N THR A 216 -11.47 -9.31 7.78
CA THR A 216 -11.04 -10.63 8.27
C THR A 216 -9.62 -11.01 7.88
N ASP A 217 -9.10 -10.41 6.81
CA ASP A 217 -7.75 -10.66 6.30
C ASP A 217 -6.71 -9.62 6.76
N GLY A 218 -7.13 -8.61 7.53
CA GLY A 218 -6.26 -7.57 8.06
C GLY A 218 -5.92 -6.45 7.08
N LEU A 219 -6.39 -6.51 5.82
CA LEU A 219 -6.18 -5.46 4.83
C LEU A 219 -7.29 -4.39 4.91
N ALA A 220 -7.04 -3.21 4.37
CA ALA A 220 -8.05 -2.18 4.19
C ALA A 220 -9.23 -2.69 3.33
N LYS A 221 -10.40 -2.07 3.47
CA LYS A 221 -11.59 -2.45 2.69
C LYS A 221 -11.44 -2.20 1.20
N GLN A 222 -10.60 -1.22 0.84
CA GLN A 222 -10.30 -0.84 -0.54
C GLN A 222 -8.82 -0.52 -0.69
N ALA A 223 -8.31 -0.62 -1.92
CA ALA A 223 -6.98 -0.16 -2.27
C ALA A 223 -6.93 1.38 -2.22
N TYR A 224 -5.77 1.88 -1.84
CA TYR A 224 -5.40 3.29 -1.92
C TYR A 224 -4.74 3.55 -3.27
#